data_450587861cb681e3c49e893557282e3f
#
_entry.id   450587861cb681e3c49e893557282e3f
#
_cell.length_a   1.000
_cell.length_b   1.000
_cell.length_c   1.000
_cell.angle_alpha   90.00
_cell.angle_beta   90.00
_cell.angle_gamma   90.00
#
_symmetry.space_group_name_H-M   'P 1'
#
loop_
_entity.id
_entity.type
_entity.pdbx_description
1 polymer ?
#
loop_
_entity_poly.entity_id
_entity_poly.type
_entity_poly.pdbx_seq_one_letter_code
_entity_poly.pdbx_strand_id
1 'polypeptide(L)'
;MIGQDLDAPVLAWLGDDFTGAAAVMEVLAFAGLPTTLFLQVPDAARLAQFPGLRGIGIASMARTRSPGWMDAKLPALFDALDATGAALVQYKVCSTLDSAPHVGSIGRAMDIGQARFGGAVPVVVAAPQMRRYQAFGQLFAGTDAGVFRLDRHPVMARHPVTPMDEADVARHLSAQTDMPLHCLDLEGLHDAGRADAALVAGQGATVDMMGPAEEVAVGRLLWENRAAHRFVVGSQGTAYALVAYFRAQGWLPAAAPVAGLGRVERMAVVSGSVSPTTADQIAWACANGFAGVAFDVLAACGDTLAAAENAAVQAGLAALEAAQVPLIYTAR
;
A
#
# COMPACT_ATOMS: atom_id res chain seq x y z
N MET A 1 -20.23 -10.98 14.62
CA MET A 1 -19.42 -12.18 14.32
C MET A 1 -18.98 -12.06 12.87
N ILE A 2 -17.74 -12.39 12.56
CA ILE A 2 -17.22 -12.46 11.18
C ILE A 2 -17.89 -13.66 10.52
N GLY A 3 -18.37 -13.53 9.29
CA GLY A 3 -19.05 -14.63 8.55
C GLY A 3 -18.11 -15.83 8.35
N GLN A 4 -18.68 -17.04 8.22
CA GLN A 4 -17.92 -18.29 8.03
C GLN A 4 -16.99 -18.25 6.80
N ASP A 5 -17.33 -17.46 5.77
CA ASP A 5 -16.50 -17.28 4.57
C ASP A 5 -15.15 -16.56 4.82
N LEU A 6 -14.97 -16.00 6.01
CA LEU A 6 -13.75 -15.29 6.41
C LEU A 6 -12.97 -16.00 7.51
N ASP A 7 -13.13 -17.32 7.67
CA ASP A 7 -12.45 -18.11 8.74
C ASP A 7 -10.97 -18.42 8.45
N ALA A 8 -10.50 -18.18 7.21
CA ALA A 8 -9.11 -18.28 6.79
C ALA A 8 -8.53 -16.90 6.44
N PRO A 9 -7.21 -16.75 6.25
CA PRO A 9 -6.63 -15.49 5.76
C PRO A 9 -7.27 -15.06 4.43
N VAL A 10 -7.81 -13.85 4.39
CA VAL A 10 -8.50 -13.32 3.20
C VAL A 10 -7.53 -12.68 2.23
N LEU A 11 -6.48 -12.03 2.76
CA LEU A 11 -5.50 -11.32 1.95
C LEU A 11 -4.09 -11.49 2.55
N ALA A 12 -3.16 -11.97 1.75
CA ALA A 12 -1.73 -11.82 1.99
C ALA A 12 -1.16 -10.79 1.03
N TRP A 13 -0.26 -9.90 1.49
CA TRP A 13 0.29 -8.88 0.60
C TRP A 13 1.79 -8.66 0.80
N LEU A 14 2.47 -8.35 -0.30
CA LEU A 14 3.82 -7.82 -0.32
C LEU A 14 3.77 -6.34 -0.64
N GLY A 15 4.17 -5.50 0.30
CA GLY A 15 4.32 -4.06 0.03
C GLY A 15 5.62 -3.77 -0.71
N ASP A 16 5.56 -2.96 -1.75
CA ASP A 16 6.74 -2.47 -2.45
C ASP A 16 7.51 -1.43 -1.63
N ASP A 17 6.83 -0.82 -0.63
CA ASP A 17 7.39 0.04 0.40
C ASP A 17 6.74 -0.22 1.78
N PHE A 18 7.35 0.31 2.84
CA PHE A 18 6.90 0.09 4.21
C PHE A 18 5.60 0.84 4.53
N THR A 19 5.50 2.10 4.13
CA THR A 19 4.31 2.94 4.38
C THR A 19 3.08 2.38 3.69
N GLY A 20 3.22 2.01 2.40
CA GLY A 20 2.13 1.40 1.65
C GLY A 20 1.73 0.04 2.19
N ALA A 21 2.68 -0.76 2.67
CA ALA A 21 2.38 -2.04 3.33
C ALA A 21 1.54 -1.84 4.60
N ALA A 22 1.89 -0.84 5.42
CA ALA A 22 1.14 -0.49 6.63
C ALA A 22 -0.28 0.03 6.32
N ALA A 23 -0.48 0.72 5.20
CA ALA A 23 -1.79 1.21 4.80
C ALA A 23 -2.81 0.08 4.51
N VAL A 24 -2.37 -1.06 3.98
CA VAL A 24 -3.26 -2.24 3.83
C VAL A 24 -3.60 -2.83 5.20
N MET A 25 -2.60 -2.95 6.09
CA MET A 25 -2.83 -3.41 7.46
C MET A 25 -3.86 -2.54 8.18
N GLU A 26 -3.74 -1.22 8.07
CA GLU A 26 -4.66 -0.25 8.66
C GLU A 26 -6.10 -0.49 8.20
N VAL A 27 -6.33 -0.59 6.88
CA VAL A 27 -7.67 -0.79 6.31
C VAL A 27 -8.32 -2.07 6.84
N LEU A 28 -7.59 -3.18 6.84
CA LEU A 28 -8.11 -4.46 7.29
C LEU A 28 -8.33 -4.49 8.81
N ALA A 29 -7.36 -4.00 9.59
CA ALA A 29 -7.44 -3.99 11.05
C ALA A 29 -8.59 -3.11 11.55
N PHE A 30 -8.77 -1.91 10.99
CA PHE A 30 -9.89 -1.02 11.35
C PHE A 30 -11.24 -1.51 10.82
N ALA A 31 -11.24 -2.42 9.85
CA ALA A 31 -12.45 -3.13 9.45
C ALA A 31 -12.83 -4.26 10.41
N GLY A 32 -11.98 -4.59 11.40
CA GLY A 32 -12.21 -5.65 12.37
C GLY A 32 -11.62 -7.01 11.96
N LEU A 33 -10.77 -7.04 10.94
CA LEU A 33 -10.06 -8.25 10.52
C LEU A 33 -8.70 -8.31 11.24
N PRO A 34 -8.41 -9.35 12.06
CA PRO A 34 -7.10 -9.54 12.69
C PRO A 34 -6.00 -9.56 11.63
N THR A 35 -5.08 -8.59 11.70
CA THR A 35 -4.11 -8.35 10.64
C THR A 35 -2.75 -7.98 11.22
N THR A 36 -1.69 -8.49 10.61
CA THR A 36 -0.31 -8.20 11.04
C THR A 36 0.58 -7.93 9.81
N LEU A 37 1.45 -6.93 9.94
CA LEU A 37 2.51 -6.63 8.99
C LEU A 37 3.85 -7.06 9.56
N PHE A 38 4.58 -7.87 8.80
CA PHE A 38 5.94 -8.29 9.12
C PHE A 38 6.95 -7.52 8.28
N LEU A 39 8.07 -7.12 8.89
CA LEU A 39 9.17 -6.44 8.19
C LEU A 39 10.15 -7.42 7.52
N GLN A 40 9.98 -8.71 7.79
CA GLN A 40 10.72 -9.82 7.21
C GLN A 40 9.77 -11.00 7.07
N VAL A 41 10.12 -11.98 6.23
CA VAL A 41 9.33 -13.22 6.15
C VAL A 41 9.30 -13.89 7.52
N PRO A 42 8.10 -14.03 8.13
CA PRO A 42 7.99 -14.68 9.43
C PRO A 42 8.20 -16.20 9.30
N ASP A 43 8.90 -16.79 10.22
CA ASP A 43 8.93 -18.24 10.38
C ASP A 43 7.62 -18.76 11.04
N ALA A 44 7.46 -20.08 11.07
CA ALA A 44 6.27 -20.72 11.64
C ALA A 44 6.07 -20.38 13.13
N ALA A 45 7.16 -20.25 13.91
CA ALA A 45 7.10 -19.90 15.33
C ALA A 45 6.61 -18.47 15.53
N ARG A 46 7.02 -17.56 14.66
CA ARG A 46 6.56 -16.16 14.67
C ARG A 46 5.10 -16.06 14.26
N LEU A 47 4.66 -16.75 13.22
CA LEU A 47 3.24 -16.78 12.81
C LEU A 47 2.34 -17.35 13.88
N ALA A 48 2.77 -18.39 14.60
CA ALA A 48 2.00 -19.01 15.68
C ALA A 48 1.71 -18.06 16.86
N GLN A 49 2.47 -16.96 17.01
CA GLN A 49 2.20 -15.93 18.02
C GLN A 49 0.96 -15.06 17.69
N PHE A 50 0.46 -15.15 16.48
CA PHE A 50 -0.68 -14.35 15.98
C PHE A 50 -1.80 -15.28 15.45
N PRO A 51 -2.53 -15.95 16.35
CA PRO A 51 -3.60 -16.86 15.94
C PRO A 51 -4.77 -16.11 15.30
N GLY A 52 -5.40 -16.73 14.33
CA GLY A 52 -6.64 -16.20 13.73
C GLY A 52 -6.45 -15.02 12.78
N LEU A 53 -5.25 -14.81 12.24
CA LEU A 53 -5.02 -13.74 11.25
C LEU A 53 -5.92 -13.90 10.04
N ARG A 54 -6.44 -12.76 9.56
CA ARG A 54 -7.20 -12.62 8.33
C ARG A 54 -6.42 -11.83 7.28
N GLY A 55 -5.48 -10.99 7.72
CA GLY A 55 -4.55 -10.27 6.87
C GLY A 55 -3.10 -10.55 7.26
N ILE A 56 -2.23 -10.86 6.29
CA ILE A 56 -0.82 -11.15 6.53
C ILE A 56 0.02 -10.36 5.53
N GLY A 57 0.75 -9.35 6.03
CA GLY A 57 1.60 -8.49 5.19
C GLY A 57 3.08 -8.74 5.37
N ILE A 58 3.84 -8.58 4.31
CA ILE A 58 5.30 -8.47 4.33
C ILE A 58 5.67 -7.15 3.68
N ALA A 59 6.46 -6.32 4.38
CA ALA A 59 7.00 -5.10 3.80
C ALA A 59 8.32 -5.38 3.06
N SER A 60 8.54 -4.68 1.94
CA SER A 60 9.79 -4.75 1.21
C SER A 60 10.25 -3.36 0.76
N MET A 61 11.35 -3.29 0.06
CA MET A 61 11.89 -2.08 -0.56
C MET A 61 11.91 -2.17 -2.09
N ALA A 62 11.03 -2.98 -2.67
CA ALA A 62 11.01 -3.27 -4.11
C ALA A 62 10.81 -2.02 -4.98
N ARG A 63 10.11 -0.99 -4.47
CA ARG A 63 9.91 0.30 -5.15
C ARG A 63 11.21 0.99 -5.56
N THR A 64 12.28 0.80 -4.79
CA THR A 64 13.58 1.43 -5.06
C THR A 64 14.57 0.50 -5.74
N ARG A 65 14.11 -0.68 -6.21
CA ARG A 65 14.97 -1.72 -6.73
C ARG A 65 14.80 -1.92 -8.24
N SER A 66 15.86 -2.44 -8.86
CA SER A 66 15.86 -2.79 -10.28
C SER A 66 15.06 -4.07 -10.56
N PRO A 67 14.62 -4.31 -11.81
CA PRO A 67 14.00 -5.56 -12.22
C PRO A 67 14.84 -6.79 -11.89
N GLY A 68 16.17 -6.73 -12.07
CA GLY A 68 17.05 -7.85 -11.71
C GLY A 68 17.06 -8.19 -10.22
N TRP A 69 16.91 -7.20 -9.34
CA TRP A 69 16.68 -7.45 -7.91
C TRP A 69 15.33 -8.12 -7.68
N MET A 70 14.28 -7.67 -8.40
CA MET A 70 12.95 -8.27 -8.32
C MET A 70 12.97 -9.73 -8.73
N ASP A 71 13.64 -10.06 -9.84
CA ASP A 71 13.83 -11.44 -10.32
C ASP A 71 14.47 -12.35 -9.28
N ALA A 72 15.44 -11.82 -8.55
CA ALA A 72 16.16 -12.55 -7.52
C ALA A 72 15.40 -12.70 -6.19
N LYS A 73 14.48 -11.76 -5.86
CA LYS A 73 13.89 -11.69 -4.52
C LYS A 73 12.39 -11.93 -4.47
N LEU A 74 11.60 -11.44 -5.45
CA LEU A 74 10.15 -11.57 -5.41
C LEU A 74 9.64 -13.01 -5.44
N PRO A 75 10.23 -13.96 -6.19
CA PRO A 75 9.72 -15.33 -6.18
C PRO A 75 9.66 -15.94 -4.78
N ALA A 76 10.73 -15.84 -3.99
CA ALA A 76 10.75 -16.37 -2.63
C ALA A 76 9.76 -15.63 -1.68
N LEU A 77 9.56 -14.33 -1.87
CA LEU A 77 8.58 -13.55 -1.11
C LEU A 77 7.14 -13.95 -1.48
N PHE A 78 6.86 -14.19 -2.75
CA PHE A 78 5.56 -14.71 -3.20
C PHE A 78 5.31 -16.14 -2.73
N ASP A 79 6.34 -17.01 -2.70
CA ASP A 79 6.22 -18.34 -2.12
C ASP A 79 5.86 -18.28 -0.63
N ALA A 80 6.46 -17.36 0.12
CA ALA A 80 6.13 -17.15 1.54
C ALA A 80 4.68 -16.68 1.74
N LEU A 81 4.17 -15.79 0.87
CA LEU A 81 2.77 -15.38 0.91
C LEU A 81 1.83 -16.51 0.51
N ASP A 82 2.18 -17.30 -0.51
CA ASP A 82 1.39 -18.46 -0.92
C ASP A 82 1.24 -19.50 0.20
N ALA A 83 2.33 -19.73 0.94
CA ALA A 83 2.34 -20.65 2.08
C ALA A 83 1.40 -20.23 3.23
N THR A 84 0.94 -18.98 3.27
CA THR A 84 -0.05 -18.52 4.26
C THR A 84 -1.44 -19.11 4.03
N GLY A 85 -1.72 -19.65 2.84
CA GLY A 85 -3.04 -20.14 2.44
C GLY A 85 -4.09 -19.03 2.25
N ALA A 86 -3.69 -17.76 2.16
CA ALA A 86 -4.61 -16.65 1.96
C ALA A 86 -5.41 -16.80 0.66
N ALA A 87 -6.67 -16.37 0.67
CA ALA A 87 -7.57 -16.47 -0.48
C ALA A 87 -7.09 -15.62 -1.66
N LEU A 88 -6.53 -14.43 -1.39
CA LEU A 88 -5.93 -13.52 -2.36
C LEU A 88 -4.50 -13.19 -1.96
N VAL A 89 -3.64 -12.98 -2.95
CA VAL A 89 -2.27 -12.49 -2.80
C VAL A 89 -2.13 -11.17 -3.53
N GLN A 90 -1.69 -10.12 -2.85
CA GLN A 90 -1.54 -8.79 -3.44
C GLN A 90 -0.07 -8.36 -3.50
N TYR A 91 0.37 -7.87 -4.64
CA TYR A 91 1.53 -6.98 -4.73
C TYR A 91 1.05 -5.54 -4.54
N LYS A 92 1.34 -4.97 -3.37
CA LYS A 92 0.87 -3.65 -2.97
C LYS A 92 1.80 -2.57 -3.47
N VAL A 93 1.25 -1.71 -4.31
CA VAL A 93 1.94 -0.58 -4.94
C VAL A 93 1.39 0.77 -4.47
N CYS A 94 2.07 1.87 -4.83
CA CYS A 94 1.56 3.22 -4.56
C CYS A 94 0.29 3.50 -5.38
N SER A 95 -0.64 4.24 -4.77
CA SER A 95 -1.84 4.74 -5.47
C SER A 95 -1.54 5.83 -6.51
N THR A 96 -0.28 6.22 -6.65
CA THR A 96 0.25 7.14 -7.66
C THR A 96 1.18 6.45 -8.67
N LEU A 97 1.19 5.11 -8.71
CA LEU A 97 1.97 4.29 -9.67
C LEU A 97 3.47 4.62 -9.72
N ASP A 98 4.09 4.96 -8.58
CA ASP A 98 5.52 5.30 -8.48
C ASP A 98 6.38 4.14 -9.00
N SER A 99 6.62 4.09 -10.31
CA SER A 99 7.30 3.01 -10.99
C SER A 99 7.84 3.45 -12.34
N ALA A 100 8.88 2.76 -12.81
CA ALA A 100 9.42 2.91 -14.15
C ALA A 100 10.02 1.57 -14.61
N PRO A 101 10.30 1.38 -15.93
CA PRO A 101 10.86 0.12 -16.44
C PRO A 101 12.15 -0.33 -15.73
N HIS A 102 12.94 0.58 -15.21
CA HIS A 102 14.26 0.33 -14.63
C HIS A 102 14.31 0.36 -13.10
N VAL A 103 13.27 0.90 -12.42
CA VAL A 103 13.19 1.02 -10.97
C VAL A 103 11.76 0.88 -10.50
N GLY A 104 11.54 0.06 -9.47
CA GLY A 104 10.22 -0.17 -8.89
C GLY A 104 9.20 -0.72 -9.89
N SER A 105 9.64 -1.48 -10.91
CA SER A 105 8.82 -1.92 -12.03
C SER A 105 7.61 -2.74 -11.57
N ILE A 106 6.43 -2.13 -11.62
CA ILE A 106 5.17 -2.82 -11.31
C ILE A 106 4.91 -3.91 -12.36
N GLY A 107 5.14 -3.62 -13.64
CA GLY A 107 4.99 -4.61 -14.71
C GLY A 107 5.87 -5.84 -14.49
N ARG A 108 7.12 -5.67 -14.06
CA ARG A 108 7.98 -6.83 -13.74
C ARG A 108 7.44 -7.65 -12.58
N ALA A 109 6.91 -7.01 -11.55
CA ALA A 109 6.26 -7.72 -10.44
C ALA A 109 4.99 -8.45 -10.89
N MET A 110 4.24 -7.88 -11.85
CA MET A 110 3.08 -8.55 -12.49
C MET A 110 3.51 -9.83 -13.20
N ASP A 111 4.57 -9.79 -13.99
CA ASP A 111 5.10 -10.96 -14.72
C ASP A 111 5.47 -12.08 -13.75
N ILE A 112 6.23 -11.76 -12.69
CA ILE A 112 6.68 -12.73 -11.69
C ILE A 112 5.48 -13.32 -10.93
N GLY A 113 4.53 -12.48 -10.51
CA GLY A 113 3.34 -12.92 -9.81
C GLY A 113 2.42 -13.77 -10.69
N GLN A 114 2.19 -13.36 -11.93
CA GLN A 114 1.38 -14.13 -12.88
C GLN A 114 2.02 -15.50 -13.18
N ALA A 115 3.32 -15.55 -13.37
CA ALA A 115 4.03 -16.82 -13.55
C ALA A 115 3.91 -17.77 -12.34
N ARG A 116 3.80 -17.20 -11.11
CA ARG A 116 3.68 -17.98 -9.88
C ARG A 116 2.26 -18.43 -9.57
N PHE A 117 1.27 -17.57 -9.78
CA PHE A 117 -0.11 -17.80 -9.35
C PHE A 117 -1.06 -18.13 -10.50
N GLY A 118 -0.66 -17.86 -11.74
CA GLY A 118 -1.52 -18.02 -12.92
C GLY A 118 -2.67 -17.01 -12.98
N GLY A 119 -3.64 -17.29 -13.84
CA GLY A 119 -4.87 -16.51 -13.98
C GLY A 119 -4.66 -15.16 -14.67
N ALA A 120 -5.66 -14.29 -14.59
CA ALA A 120 -5.55 -12.87 -14.91
C ALA A 120 -4.93 -12.11 -13.75
N VAL A 121 -4.40 -10.91 -14.02
CA VAL A 121 -3.87 -9.98 -13.00
C VAL A 121 -4.75 -8.74 -12.93
N PRO A 122 -5.76 -8.69 -12.03
CA PRO A 122 -6.49 -7.47 -11.76
C PRO A 122 -5.56 -6.40 -11.19
N VAL A 123 -5.69 -5.16 -11.70
CA VAL A 123 -4.88 -4.01 -11.26
C VAL A 123 -5.80 -2.94 -10.67
N VAL A 124 -5.81 -2.80 -9.34
CA VAL A 124 -6.70 -1.90 -8.59
C VAL A 124 -5.89 -0.80 -7.92
N VAL A 125 -5.67 0.30 -8.64
CA VAL A 125 -4.82 1.40 -8.17
C VAL A 125 -5.60 2.46 -7.41
N ALA A 126 -6.83 2.76 -7.84
CA ALA A 126 -7.68 3.75 -7.22
C ALA A 126 -7.96 3.45 -5.74
N ALA A 127 -8.10 4.50 -4.94
CA ALA A 127 -8.48 4.49 -3.53
C ALA A 127 -9.28 5.78 -3.25
N PRO A 128 -10.59 5.81 -3.50
CA PRO A 128 -11.41 7.03 -3.41
C PRO A 128 -11.34 7.72 -2.04
N GLN A 129 -11.20 6.97 -0.94
CA GLN A 129 -11.01 7.51 0.42
C GLN A 129 -9.77 8.38 0.54
N MET A 130 -8.76 8.13 -0.30
CA MET A 130 -7.54 8.93 -0.37
C MET A 130 -7.55 9.94 -1.52
N ARG A 131 -8.72 10.17 -2.14
CA ARG A 131 -8.86 11.02 -3.32
C ARG A 131 -7.97 10.55 -4.48
N ARG A 132 -7.92 9.23 -4.70
CA ARG A 132 -7.31 8.58 -5.85
C ARG A 132 -8.39 7.89 -6.64
N TYR A 133 -8.60 8.30 -7.89
CA TYR A 133 -9.71 7.87 -8.72
C TYR A 133 -9.19 7.35 -10.05
N GLN A 134 -9.79 6.28 -10.55
CA GLN A 134 -9.55 5.83 -11.92
C GLN A 134 -10.87 5.82 -12.67
N ALA A 135 -10.90 6.48 -13.82
CA ALA A 135 -12.07 6.56 -14.68
C ALA A 135 -11.64 6.44 -16.15
N PHE A 136 -12.24 5.50 -16.89
CA PHE A 136 -11.90 5.19 -18.28
C PHE A 136 -10.39 5.01 -18.48
N GLY A 137 -9.77 4.25 -17.57
CA GLY A 137 -8.35 3.95 -17.54
C GLY A 137 -7.45 5.07 -17.04
N GLN A 138 -7.95 6.31 -16.90
CA GLN A 138 -7.17 7.47 -16.48
C GLN A 138 -7.13 7.60 -14.96
N LEU A 139 -5.95 7.76 -14.39
CA LEU A 139 -5.74 7.93 -12.95
C LEU A 139 -5.70 9.41 -12.57
N PHE A 140 -6.40 9.75 -11.50
CA PHE A 140 -6.48 11.09 -10.92
C PHE A 140 -6.07 11.06 -9.45
N ALA A 141 -5.44 12.14 -9.00
CA ALA A 141 -5.04 12.31 -7.62
C ALA A 141 -5.45 13.67 -7.07
N GLY A 142 -6.02 13.66 -5.86
CA GLY A 142 -6.45 14.86 -5.15
C GLY A 142 -5.33 15.49 -4.34
N THR A 143 -5.33 16.83 -4.31
CA THR A 143 -4.55 17.71 -3.43
C THR A 143 -5.50 18.71 -2.80
N ASP A 144 -5.01 19.57 -1.91
CA ASP A 144 -5.81 20.68 -1.35
C ASP A 144 -6.28 21.65 -2.45
N ALA A 145 -5.51 21.80 -3.53
CA ALA A 145 -5.84 22.65 -4.68
C ALA A 145 -6.86 22.04 -5.66
N GLY A 146 -7.23 20.76 -5.48
CA GLY A 146 -8.18 20.09 -6.37
C GLY A 146 -7.76 18.67 -6.76
N VAL A 147 -8.44 18.11 -7.75
CA VAL A 147 -8.13 16.80 -8.33
C VAL A 147 -7.48 17.00 -9.69
N PHE A 148 -6.34 16.35 -9.90
CA PHE A 148 -5.55 16.45 -11.12
C PHE A 148 -5.42 15.07 -11.77
N ARG A 149 -5.46 15.02 -13.09
CA ARG A 149 -4.99 13.84 -13.82
C ARG A 149 -3.51 13.61 -13.47
N LEU A 150 -3.09 12.38 -13.31
CA LEU A 150 -1.81 12.06 -12.65
C LEU A 150 -0.58 12.64 -13.37
N ASP A 151 -0.58 12.66 -14.70
CA ASP A 151 0.47 13.27 -15.54
C ASP A 151 0.56 14.80 -15.41
N ARG A 152 -0.46 15.43 -14.82
CA ARG A 152 -0.53 16.89 -14.56
C ARG A 152 -0.55 17.22 -13.07
N HIS A 153 -0.41 16.20 -12.23
CA HIS A 153 -0.40 16.39 -10.80
C HIS A 153 0.87 17.16 -10.38
N PRO A 154 0.76 18.26 -9.59
CA PRO A 154 1.88 19.17 -9.32
C PRO A 154 3.11 18.50 -8.70
N VAL A 155 2.92 17.42 -7.95
CA VAL A 155 4.02 16.65 -7.36
C VAL A 155 4.44 15.50 -8.27
N MET A 156 3.49 14.69 -8.76
CA MET A 156 3.80 13.45 -9.48
C MET A 156 4.41 13.69 -10.86
N ALA A 157 3.95 14.70 -11.59
CA ALA A 157 4.56 15.07 -12.87
C ALA A 157 6.05 15.49 -12.76
N ARG A 158 6.50 15.80 -11.55
CA ARG A 158 7.88 16.22 -11.24
C ARG A 158 8.54 15.33 -10.19
N HIS A 159 8.04 14.09 -10.04
CA HIS A 159 8.62 13.19 -9.05
C HIS A 159 10.10 12.93 -9.35
N PRO A 160 11.02 13.04 -8.38
CA PRO A 160 12.46 13.04 -8.66
C PRO A 160 13.01 11.71 -9.20
N VAL A 161 12.32 10.59 -8.93
CA VAL A 161 12.77 9.24 -9.36
C VAL A 161 11.90 8.69 -10.48
N THR A 162 10.58 8.81 -10.34
CA THR A 162 9.58 8.28 -11.26
C THR A 162 8.59 9.38 -11.66
N PRO A 163 9.02 10.37 -12.46
CA PRO A 163 8.10 11.42 -12.94
C PRO A 163 6.98 10.78 -13.74
N MET A 164 5.75 11.19 -13.45
CA MET A 164 4.56 10.62 -14.07
C MET A 164 4.17 11.44 -15.29
N ASP A 165 4.34 10.86 -16.47
CA ASP A 165 4.05 11.46 -17.78
C ASP A 165 2.86 10.80 -18.50
N GLU A 166 2.37 9.67 -17.99
CA GLU A 166 1.23 8.94 -18.53
C GLU A 166 0.22 8.61 -17.40
N ALA A 167 -1.01 9.07 -17.56
CA ALA A 167 -2.08 8.83 -16.59
C ALA A 167 -2.96 7.61 -16.93
N ASP A 168 -2.89 7.10 -18.15
CA ASP A 168 -3.53 5.85 -18.52
C ASP A 168 -2.76 4.69 -17.88
N VAL A 169 -3.42 3.99 -16.96
CA VAL A 169 -2.78 2.96 -16.13
C VAL A 169 -2.28 1.79 -16.99
N ALA A 170 -3.07 1.35 -17.96
CA ALA A 170 -2.66 0.25 -18.85
C ALA A 170 -1.45 0.65 -19.70
N ARG A 171 -1.44 1.87 -20.25
CA ARG A 171 -0.31 2.38 -21.06
C ARG A 171 0.95 2.58 -20.23
N HIS A 172 0.83 3.12 -19.00
CA HIS A 172 1.96 3.28 -18.10
C HIS A 172 2.60 1.91 -17.78
N LEU A 173 1.78 0.91 -17.49
CA LEU A 173 2.28 -0.45 -17.17
C LEU A 173 2.79 -1.18 -18.41
N SER A 174 2.24 -0.96 -19.61
CA SER A 174 2.72 -1.57 -20.86
C SER A 174 4.16 -1.17 -21.21
N ALA A 175 4.68 -0.09 -20.64
CA ALA A 175 6.10 0.25 -20.74
C ALA A 175 7.01 -0.64 -19.87
N GLN A 176 6.43 -1.47 -18.98
CA GLN A 176 7.12 -2.22 -17.94
C GLN A 176 6.93 -3.74 -18.07
N THR A 177 6.04 -4.22 -18.93
CA THR A 177 5.73 -5.63 -19.16
C THR A 177 5.25 -5.86 -20.59
N ASP A 178 5.47 -7.04 -21.12
CA ASP A 178 4.89 -7.50 -22.39
C ASP A 178 3.50 -8.15 -22.21
N MET A 179 3.01 -8.24 -20.97
CA MET A 179 1.68 -8.76 -20.67
C MET A 179 0.61 -7.89 -21.35
N PRO A 180 -0.33 -8.47 -22.11
CA PRO A 180 -1.44 -7.71 -22.66
C PRO A 180 -2.27 -7.05 -21.55
N LEU A 181 -2.51 -5.75 -21.66
CA LEU A 181 -3.26 -4.96 -20.68
C LEU A 181 -4.49 -4.33 -21.32
N HIS A 182 -5.60 -4.36 -20.61
CA HIS A 182 -6.82 -3.67 -20.99
C HIS A 182 -7.47 -3.00 -19.77
N CYS A 183 -8.41 -2.10 -20.01
CA CYS A 183 -9.17 -1.43 -18.96
C CYS A 183 -10.56 -2.07 -18.83
N LEU A 184 -10.91 -2.51 -17.64
CA LEU A 184 -12.29 -2.73 -17.23
C LEU A 184 -12.82 -1.38 -16.74
N ASP A 185 -13.51 -0.69 -17.64
CA ASP A 185 -14.05 0.64 -17.39
C ASP A 185 -15.27 0.64 -16.48
N LEU A 186 -15.73 1.83 -16.09
CA LEU A 186 -16.91 2.01 -15.22
C LEU A 186 -18.15 1.32 -15.79
N GLU A 187 -18.41 1.37 -17.10
CA GLU A 187 -19.57 0.76 -17.72
C GLU A 187 -19.50 -0.77 -17.66
N GLY A 188 -18.32 -1.33 -17.94
CA GLY A 188 -18.09 -2.77 -17.88
C GLY A 188 -18.13 -3.30 -16.46
N LEU A 189 -17.62 -2.54 -15.49
CA LEU A 189 -17.61 -2.94 -14.08
C LEU A 189 -19.01 -3.09 -13.47
N HIS A 190 -19.97 -2.27 -13.90
CA HIS A 190 -21.36 -2.34 -13.41
C HIS A 190 -22.16 -3.51 -14.00
N ASP A 191 -21.65 -4.18 -15.02
CA ASP A 191 -22.19 -5.45 -15.54
C ASP A 191 -21.33 -6.62 -15.03
N ALA A 192 -21.87 -7.40 -14.10
CA ALA A 192 -21.12 -8.48 -13.47
C ALA A 192 -20.58 -9.52 -14.49
N GLY A 193 -21.33 -9.83 -15.53
CA GLY A 193 -20.92 -10.79 -16.56
C GLY A 193 -19.77 -10.24 -17.43
N ARG A 194 -19.82 -8.96 -17.80
CA ARG A 194 -18.74 -8.28 -18.52
C ARG A 194 -17.49 -8.15 -17.65
N ALA A 195 -17.68 -7.81 -16.37
CA ALA A 195 -16.58 -7.67 -15.42
C ALA A 195 -15.84 -9.01 -15.24
N ASP A 196 -16.55 -10.11 -15.03
CA ASP A 196 -15.96 -11.43 -14.89
C ASP A 196 -15.28 -11.90 -16.18
N ALA A 197 -15.88 -11.63 -17.35
CA ALA A 197 -15.33 -11.96 -18.67
C ALA A 197 -14.06 -11.13 -19.01
N ALA A 198 -13.85 -9.99 -18.38
CA ALA A 198 -12.63 -9.19 -18.54
C ALA A 198 -11.42 -9.83 -17.85
N LEU A 199 -11.60 -10.79 -16.95
CA LEU A 199 -10.50 -11.48 -16.29
C LEU A 199 -9.98 -12.63 -17.18
N VAL A 200 -9.16 -12.30 -18.16
CA VAL A 200 -8.57 -13.26 -19.09
C VAL A 200 -7.21 -13.74 -18.59
N ALA A 201 -7.04 -15.07 -18.47
CA ALA A 201 -5.78 -15.66 -18.02
C ALA A 201 -4.58 -15.21 -18.86
N GLY A 202 -3.48 -14.84 -18.20
CA GLY A 202 -2.27 -14.31 -18.85
C GLY A 202 -2.35 -12.84 -19.26
N GLN A 203 -3.42 -12.14 -18.91
CA GLN A 203 -3.60 -10.71 -19.18
C GLN A 203 -3.77 -9.92 -17.89
N GLY A 204 -3.43 -8.63 -17.92
CA GLY A 204 -3.73 -7.68 -16.86
C GLY A 204 -5.00 -6.89 -17.18
N ALA A 205 -5.85 -6.72 -16.18
CA ALA A 205 -7.06 -5.90 -16.26
C ALA A 205 -6.97 -4.75 -15.27
N THR A 206 -6.74 -3.51 -15.76
CA THR A 206 -6.84 -2.31 -14.90
C THR A 206 -8.30 -2.02 -14.65
N VAL A 207 -8.67 -1.69 -13.41
CA VAL A 207 -10.07 -1.60 -13.01
C VAL A 207 -10.39 -0.19 -12.55
N ASP A 208 -11.40 0.42 -13.17
CA ASP A 208 -11.89 1.72 -12.77
C ASP A 208 -12.61 1.68 -11.42
N MET A 209 -12.42 2.74 -10.62
CA MET A 209 -13.07 2.89 -9.33
C MET A 209 -13.10 4.35 -8.91
N MET A 210 -14.31 4.89 -8.70
CA MET A 210 -14.54 6.31 -8.40
C MET A 210 -15.18 6.53 -7.03
N GLY A 211 -15.86 5.55 -6.48
CA GLY A 211 -16.62 5.71 -5.25
C GLY A 211 -17.13 4.40 -4.65
N PRO A 212 -18.03 4.50 -3.66
CA PRO A 212 -18.47 3.34 -2.87
C PRO A 212 -19.14 2.22 -3.68
N ALA A 213 -19.87 2.58 -4.75
CA ALA A 213 -20.53 1.59 -5.58
C ALA A 213 -19.52 0.71 -6.35
N GLU A 214 -18.50 1.36 -6.93
CA GLU A 214 -17.42 0.67 -7.62
C GLU A 214 -16.55 -0.13 -6.65
N GLU A 215 -16.34 0.35 -5.42
CA GLU A 215 -15.62 -0.42 -4.39
C GLU A 215 -16.30 -1.76 -4.12
N VAL A 216 -17.62 -1.77 -3.98
CA VAL A 216 -18.37 -3.02 -3.80
C VAL A 216 -18.24 -3.92 -5.03
N ALA A 217 -18.36 -3.35 -6.24
CA ALA A 217 -18.26 -4.11 -7.49
C ALA A 217 -16.86 -4.70 -7.70
N VAL A 218 -15.79 -3.92 -7.42
CA VAL A 218 -14.40 -4.39 -7.46
C VAL A 218 -14.17 -5.46 -6.41
N GLY A 219 -14.65 -5.27 -5.18
CA GLY A 219 -14.54 -6.26 -4.11
C GLY A 219 -15.20 -7.58 -4.49
N ARG A 220 -16.41 -7.55 -5.10
CA ARG A 220 -17.09 -8.71 -5.67
C ARG A 220 -16.22 -9.37 -6.75
N LEU A 221 -15.75 -8.59 -7.72
CA LEU A 221 -14.95 -9.08 -8.83
C LEU A 221 -13.73 -9.87 -8.32
N LEU A 222 -12.99 -9.31 -7.38
CA LEU A 222 -11.81 -9.95 -6.82
C LEU A 222 -12.16 -11.20 -6.00
N TRP A 223 -13.18 -11.10 -5.14
CA TRP A 223 -13.49 -12.17 -4.20
C TRP A 223 -14.16 -13.37 -4.86
N GLU A 224 -15.11 -13.15 -5.73
CA GLU A 224 -15.84 -14.24 -6.39
C GLU A 224 -14.97 -14.97 -7.41
N ASN A 225 -14.00 -14.28 -8.04
CA ASN A 225 -13.10 -14.87 -9.02
C ASN A 225 -11.75 -15.33 -8.44
N ARG A 226 -11.54 -15.27 -7.11
CA ARG A 226 -10.27 -15.58 -6.44
C ARG A 226 -9.74 -16.99 -6.68
N ALA A 227 -10.59 -17.96 -6.97
CA ALA A 227 -10.17 -19.33 -7.23
C ALA A 227 -9.37 -19.45 -8.55
N ALA A 228 -9.72 -18.64 -9.55
CA ALA A 228 -9.05 -18.62 -10.85
C ALA A 228 -8.04 -17.47 -10.99
N HIS A 229 -8.21 -16.38 -10.25
CA HIS A 229 -7.44 -15.12 -10.36
C HIS A 229 -7.02 -14.65 -8.98
N ARG A 230 -6.10 -15.40 -8.36
CA ARG A 230 -5.70 -15.20 -6.97
C ARG A 230 -4.75 -14.04 -6.76
N PHE A 231 -3.97 -13.67 -7.77
CA PHE A 231 -2.96 -12.62 -7.69
C PHE A 231 -3.50 -11.28 -8.16
N VAL A 232 -3.34 -10.26 -7.33
CA VAL A 232 -3.82 -8.90 -7.57
C VAL A 232 -2.68 -7.92 -7.42
N VAL A 233 -2.60 -6.91 -8.29
CA VAL A 233 -1.70 -5.77 -8.13
C VAL A 233 -2.53 -4.54 -7.81
N GLY A 234 -2.13 -3.73 -6.83
CA GLY A 234 -2.92 -2.54 -6.53
C GLY A 234 -2.48 -1.81 -5.28
N SER A 235 -3.15 -0.69 -5.04
CA SER A 235 -2.98 0.12 -3.84
C SER A 235 -3.76 -0.48 -2.65
N GLN A 236 -3.82 0.24 -1.52
CA GLN A 236 -4.74 -0.09 -0.43
C GLN A 236 -6.22 -0.03 -0.87
N GLY A 237 -6.53 0.51 -2.05
CA GLY A 237 -7.86 0.44 -2.69
C GLY A 237 -8.37 -0.98 -2.83
N THR A 238 -7.49 -1.95 -3.08
CA THR A 238 -7.83 -3.38 -3.07
C THR A 238 -8.46 -3.80 -1.73
N ALA A 239 -7.85 -3.41 -0.61
CA ALA A 239 -8.37 -3.73 0.72
C ALA A 239 -9.68 -2.97 1.03
N TYR A 240 -9.81 -1.70 0.62
CA TYR A 240 -11.07 -0.95 0.73
C TYR A 240 -12.19 -1.64 -0.03
N ALA A 241 -11.95 -2.07 -1.28
CA ALA A 241 -12.92 -2.77 -2.09
C ALA A 241 -13.37 -4.09 -1.47
N LEU A 242 -12.44 -4.92 -0.98
CA LEU A 242 -12.77 -6.16 -0.28
C LEU A 242 -13.62 -5.90 0.97
N VAL A 243 -13.23 -4.93 1.80
CA VAL A 243 -13.99 -4.55 3.00
C VAL A 243 -15.38 -4.04 2.65
N ALA A 244 -15.51 -3.22 1.60
CA ALA A 244 -16.81 -2.72 1.13
C ALA A 244 -17.72 -3.88 0.70
N TYR A 245 -17.20 -4.82 -0.08
CA TYR A 245 -17.94 -6.01 -0.49
C TYR A 245 -18.33 -6.89 0.71
N PHE A 246 -17.41 -7.20 1.62
CA PHE A 246 -17.71 -8.04 2.79
C PHE A 246 -18.78 -7.40 3.70
N ARG A 247 -18.79 -6.06 3.81
CA ARG A 247 -19.86 -5.36 4.51
C ARG A 247 -21.19 -5.42 3.77
N ALA A 248 -21.19 -5.29 2.46
CA ALA A 248 -22.39 -5.43 1.63
C ALA A 248 -23.02 -6.82 1.73
N GLN A 249 -22.18 -7.86 1.92
CA GLN A 249 -22.64 -9.24 2.17
C GLN A 249 -23.05 -9.49 3.64
N GLY A 250 -22.86 -8.54 4.53
CA GLY A 250 -23.13 -8.72 5.96
C GLY A 250 -22.08 -9.60 6.68
N TRP A 251 -20.94 -9.89 6.08
CA TRP A 251 -19.88 -10.72 6.67
C TRP A 251 -19.00 -9.95 7.64
N LEU A 252 -18.94 -8.63 7.48
CA LEU A 252 -18.26 -7.74 8.43
C LEU A 252 -19.27 -6.77 9.04
N PRO A 253 -19.16 -6.50 10.36
CA PRO A 253 -19.96 -5.45 11.00
C PRO A 253 -19.55 -4.07 10.48
N ALA A 254 -20.39 -3.07 10.75
CA ALA A 254 -19.98 -1.68 10.62
C ALA A 254 -18.72 -1.42 11.44
N ALA A 255 -17.84 -0.52 10.94
CA ALA A 255 -16.63 -0.17 11.67
C ALA A 255 -16.98 0.36 13.06
N ALA A 256 -16.43 -0.26 14.10
CA ALA A 256 -16.50 0.29 15.44
C ALA A 256 -15.45 1.42 15.57
N PRO A 257 -15.75 2.49 16.30
CA PRO A 257 -14.74 3.50 16.62
C PRO A 257 -13.56 2.84 17.35
N VAL A 258 -12.36 3.07 16.85
CA VAL A 258 -11.16 2.62 17.57
C VAL A 258 -10.93 3.59 18.73
N ALA A 259 -10.91 3.05 19.96
CA ALA A 259 -10.60 3.85 21.13
C ALA A 259 -9.15 4.34 21.06
N GLY A 260 -8.93 5.63 21.25
CA GLY A 260 -7.60 6.18 21.38
C GLY A 260 -6.91 5.65 22.65
N LEU A 261 -5.58 5.68 22.67
CA LEU A 261 -4.78 5.26 23.83
C LEU A 261 -4.94 6.19 25.05
N GLY A 262 -5.64 7.31 24.88
CA GLY A 262 -5.78 8.33 25.92
C GLY A 262 -4.52 9.20 26.04
N ARG A 263 -4.48 10.00 27.11
CA ARG A 263 -3.34 10.86 27.41
C ARG A 263 -2.15 10.01 27.88
N VAL A 264 -0.98 10.26 27.31
CA VAL A 264 0.30 9.67 27.74
C VAL A 264 1.13 10.73 28.45
N GLU A 265 1.89 10.34 29.47
CA GLU A 265 2.73 11.25 30.23
C GLU A 265 4.03 11.60 29.47
N ARG A 266 4.55 10.65 28.71
CA ARG A 266 5.78 10.81 27.91
C ARG A 266 5.57 10.26 26.51
N MET A 267 6.08 10.95 25.53
CA MET A 267 6.01 10.59 24.12
C MET A 267 7.26 11.06 23.41
N ALA A 268 7.69 10.32 22.42
CA ALA A 268 8.70 10.75 21.45
C ALA A 268 8.10 10.61 20.03
N VAL A 269 8.44 11.53 19.16
CA VAL A 269 8.00 11.55 17.76
C VAL A 269 9.21 11.44 16.85
N VAL A 270 9.10 10.63 15.80
CA VAL A 270 10.14 10.48 14.77
C VAL A 270 9.53 10.72 13.41
N SER A 271 10.18 11.52 12.57
CA SER A 271 9.74 11.81 11.20
C SER A 271 10.88 11.64 10.20
N GLY A 272 10.69 10.73 9.23
CA GLY A 272 11.59 10.54 8.09
C GLY A 272 11.07 11.17 6.78
N SER A 273 9.94 11.87 6.82
CA SER A 273 9.32 12.45 5.63
C SER A 273 10.00 13.76 5.20
N VAL A 274 10.16 13.93 3.89
CA VAL A 274 10.66 15.15 3.24
C VAL A 274 9.53 15.95 2.56
N SER A 275 8.26 15.64 2.82
CA SER A 275 7.14 16.33 2.19
C SER A 275 6.96 17.74 2.76
N PRO A 276 6.52 18.73 1.94
CA PRO A 276 6.19 20.07 2.43
C PRO A 276 5.17 20.07 3.58
N THR A 277 4.14 19.23 3.51
CA THR A 277 3.14 19.08 4.56
C THR A 277 3.78 18.64 5.89
N THR A 278 4.73 17.71 5.85
CA THR A 278 5.45 17.28 7.06
C THR A 278 6.34 18.39 7.61
N ALA A 279 6.98 19.20 6.74
CA ALA A 279 7.73 20.35 7.16
C ALA A 279 6.86 21.36 7.94
N ASP A 280 5.67 21.64 7.45
CA ASP A 280 4.68 22.51 8.14
C ASP A 280 4.23 21.90 9.48
N GLN A 281 4.00 20.58 9.54
CA GLN A 281 3.66 19.87 10.79
C GLN A 281 4.79 19.95 11.82
N ILE A 282 6.05 19.77 11.39
CA ILE A 282 7.23 19.90 12.27
C ILE A 282 7.35 21.34 12.78
N ALA A 283 7.21 22.33 11.89
CA ALA A 283 7.28 23.74 12.27
C ALA A 283 6.20 24.09 13.30
N TRP A 284 4.95 23.64 13.06
CA TRP A 284 3.85 23.84 14.01
C TRP A 284 4.13 23.17 15.36
N ALA A 285 4.59 21.92 15.35
CA ALA A 285 4.88 21.19 16.59
C ALA A 285 5.97 21.88 17.41
N CYS A 286 7.06 22.32 16.78
CA CYS A 286 8.14 23.07 17.46
C CYS A 286 7.63 24.38 18.04
N ALA A 287 6.71 25.08 17.38
CA ALA A 287 6.09 26.29 17.90
C ALA A 287 5.08 26.01 19.06
N ASN A 288 4.66 24.75 19.24
CA ASN A 288 3.66 24.34 20.24
C ASN A 288 4.23 23.38 21.30
N GLY A 289 5.48 23.55 21.68
CA GLY A 289 6.09 22.90 22.84
C GLY A 289 6.83 21.57 22.59
N PHE A 290 6.99 21.19 21.33
CA PHE A 290 7.86 20.06 20.98
C PHE A 290 9.31 20.52 20.87
N ALA A 291 10.24 19.69 21.34
CA ALA A 291 11.68 19.91 21.16
C ALA A 291 12.13 19.30 19.83
N GLY A 292 12.40 20.14 18.83
CA GLY A 292 12.87 19.70 17.53
C GLY A 292 14.34 19.23 17.59
N VAL A 293 14.60 17.98 17.19
CA VAL A 293 15.93 17.35 17.11
C VAL A 293 16.20 16.97 15.66
N ALA A 294 17.08 17.72 14.99
CA ALA A 294 17.50 17.36 13.64
C ALA A 294 18.46 16.16 13.68
N PHE A 295 18.11 15.10 12.94
CA PHE A 295 18.98 13.93 12.78
C PHE A 295 19.96 14.15 11.64
N ASP A 296 21.26 13.96 11.88
CA ASP A 296 22.27 14.12 10.85
C ASP A 296 22.29 12.89 9.92
N VAL A 297 21.53 13.00 8.83
CA VAL A 297 21.40 11.91 7.83
C VAL A 297 22.72 11.68 7.09
N LEU A 298 23.51 12.73 6.83
CA LEU A 298 24.78 12.60 6.10
C LEU A 298 25.80 11.85 6.94
N ALA A 299 25.91 12.17 8.23
CA ALA A 299 26.74 11.41 9.16
C ALA A 299 26.25 9.95 9.30
N ALA A 300 24.93 9.72 9.28
CA ALA A 300 24.35 8.39 9.39
C ALA A 300 24.55 7.51 8.15
N CYS A 301 24.77 8.09 6.97
CA CYS A 301 25.08 7.35 5.74
C CYS A 301 26.54 6.87 5.63
N GLY A 302 27.40 7.25 6.59
CA GLY A 302 28.82 6.89 6.64
C GLY A 302 29.16 6.02 7.85
N ASP A 303 30.44 5.97 8.20
CA ASP A 303 30.98 5.20 9.33
C ASP A 303 30.59 5.78 10.70
N THR A 304 29.86 6.89 10.73
CA THR A 304 29.47 7.64 11.94
C THR A 304 28.00 7.44 12.33
N LEU A 305 27.30 6.43 11.78
CA LEU A 305 25.89 6.14 12.10
C LEU A 305 25.66 6.05 13.62
N ALA A 306 26.43 5.24 14.34
CA ALA A 306 26.28 5.07 15.78
C ALA A 306 26.46 6.38 16.58
N ALA A 307 27.33 7.27 16.12
CA ALA A 307 27.51 8.57 16.76
C ALA A 307 26.32 9.50 16.51
N ALA A 308 25.76 9.51 15.28
CA ALA A 308 24.57 10.29 14.93
C ALA A 308 23.33 9.78 15.71
N GLU A 309 23.16 8.48 15.82
CA GLU A 309 22.08 7.85 16.62
C GLU A 309 22.21 8.23 18.09
N ASN A 310 23.39 8.08 18.69
CA ASN A 310 23.63 8.45 20.08
C ASN A 310 23.35 9.93 20.33
N ALA A 311 23.78 10.82 19.45
CA ALA A 311 23.53 12.26 19.58
C ALA A 311 22.03 12.57 19.58
N ALA A 312 21.26 11.96 18.67
CA ALA A 312 19.81 12.14 18.61
C ALA A 312 19.10 11.57 19.86
N VAL A 313 19.54 10.40 20.33
CA VAL A 313 19.01 9.78 21.56
C VAL A 313 19.26 10.67 22.77
N GLN A 314 20.49 11.19 22.94
CA GLN A 314 20.84 12.07 24.08
C GLN A 314 20.03 13.36 24.04
N ALA A 315 19.89 13.99 22.86
CA ALA A 315 19.05 15.17 22.71
C ALA A 315 17.57 14.89 23.01
N GLY A 316 17.05 13.75 22.58
CA GLY A 316 15.69 13.31 22.89
C GLY A 316 15.47 13.07 24.39
N LEU A 317 16.41 12.42 25.07
CA LEU A 317 16.36 12.20 26.53
C LEU A 317 16.39 13.52 27.29
N ALA A 318 17.28 14.45 26.92
CA ALA A 318 17.34 15.77 27.53
C ALA A 318 16.01 16.55 27.36
N ALA A 319 15.35 16.44 26.21
CA ALA A 319 14.04 17.04 26.00
C ALA A 319 12.97 16.42 26.93
N LEU A 320 12.97 15.10 27.10
CA LEU A 320 12.03 14.42 28.02
C LEU A 320 12.27 14.80 29.49
N GLU A 321 13.54 15.00 29.89
CA GLU A 321 13.90 15.50 31.24
C GLU A 321 13.42 16.93 31.46
N ALA A 322 13.42 17.75 30.38
CA ALA A 322 12.87 19.09 30.41
C ALA A 322 11.33 19.15 30.27
N ALA A 323 10.63 18.01 30.40
CA ALA A 323 9.19 17.85 30.21
C ALA A 323 8.67 18.33 28.83
N GLN A 324 9.52 18.26 27.81
CA GLN A 324 9.14 18.51 26.40
C GLN A 324 8.98 17.19 25.65
N VAL A 325 8.23 17.22 24.53
CA VAL A 325 8.11 16.08 23.62
C VAL A 325 9.21 16.18 22.58
N PRO A 326 10.19 15.25 22.54
CA PRO A 326 11.20 15.25 21.49
C PRO A 326 10.55 14.88 20.14
N LEU A 327 10.86 15.65 19.11
CA LEU A 327 10.50 15.43 17.72
C LEU A 327 11.79 15.30 16.91
N ILE A 328 12.19 14.06 16.63
CA ILE A 328 13.39 13.74 15.86
C ILE A 328 13.02 13.70 14.39
N TYR A 329 13.70 14.46 13.53
CA TYR A 329 13.37 14.54 12.11
C TYR A 329 14.61 14.56 11.22
N THR A 330 14.50 13.97 10.01
CA THR A 330 15.59 13.92 9.02
C THR A 330 15.59 15.11 8.08
N ALA A 331 14.43 15.74 7.85
CA ALA A 331 14.31 16.94 6.99
C ALA A 331 13.08 17.77 7.41
N ARG A 332 13.12 19.08 7.08
CA ARG A 332 12.00 20.02 7.24
C ARG A 332 12.07 21.11 6.17
#